data_eba59ab150bf0f8f13780be4f0b20b84
#
_entry.id   eba59ab150bf0f8f13780be4f0b20b84
#
_cell.length_a   1.000
_cell.length_b   1.000
_cell.length_c   1.000
_cell.angle_alpha   90.00
_cell.angle_beta   90.00
_cell.angle_gamma   90.00
#
_symmetry.space_group_name_H-M   'P 1'
#
loop_
_entity.id
_entity.type
_entity.pdbx_description
1 polymer ?
#
loop_
_entity_poly.entity_id
_entity_poly.type
_entity_poly.pdbx_seq_one_letter_code
_entity_poly.pdbx_strand_id
1 'polypeptide(L)'
;MTNSSKTIAITGGTSGIGRAAVLGFAKAGWRVATCGRRADRLAEIVGLGVEVAMPADVSNPADVEAFFGAVLGQFGRIDAVFNNAGAFAQATTFGDLPVETWRKMIDVNLNGAFYVAREAFRAMRAQAPQGGRIINNGSISAYVPRPGAASYTASKHAITGLTKAISLDGRAFNIACGQIDIGNTATDMTSAMSSGSLQADGSMKAEPTFNVQHVVDALLYMAGLPLEANVQFMTVMATTMPYIGRG
;
A
#
# COMPACT_ATOMS: atom_id res chain seq x y z
N MET A 1 8.80 22.05 -23.73
CA MET A 1 8.52 21.58 -22.35
C MET A 1 9.02 20.16 -22.29
N THR A 2 10.12 19.91 -21.59
CA THR A 2 10.64 18.55 -21.36
C THR A 2 9.61 17.83 -20.49
N ASN A 3 8.96 16.83 -21.08
CA ASN A 3 8.02 15.97 -20.36
C ASN A 3 8.86 15.12 -19.39
N SER A 4 9.19 15.68 -18.21
CA SER A 4 9.92 14.93 -17.20
C SER A 4 9.02 13.77 -16.72
N SER A 5 9.52 12.55 -16.79
CA SER A 5 8.78 11.38 -16.32
C SER A 5 8.35 11.57 -14.87
N LYS A 6 7.09 11.28 -14.57
CA LYS A 6 6.56 11.33 -13.19
C LYS A 6 7.32 10.36 -12.28
N THR A 7 7.41 10.70 -11.01
CA THR A 7 8.13 9.93 -9.99
C THR A 7 7.17 9.29 -9.00
N ILE A 8 7.44 8.04 -8.62
CA ILE A 8 6.66 7.35 -7.59
C ILE A 8 7.56 6.62 -6.59
N ALA A 9 7.23 6.72 -5.31
CA ALA A 9 7.80 5.90 -4.25
C ALA A 9 6.79 4.82 -3.81
N ILE A 10 7.22 3.56 -3.78
CA ILE A 10 6.39 2.40 -3.44
C ILE A 10 7.02 1.65 -2.28
N THR A 11 6.35 1.56 -1.14
CA THR A 11 6.86 0.78 -0.01
C THR A 11 6.45 -0.70 -0.11
N GLY A 12 7.33 -1.60 0.34
CA GLY A 12 7.07 -3.05 0.27
C GLY A 12 7.16 -3.64 -1.14
N GLY A 13 8.03 -3.10 -2.00
CA GLY A 13 8.15 -3.50 -3.41
C GLY A 13 8.82 -4.85 -3.67
N THR A 14 9.20 -5.60 -2.64
CA THR A 14 9.94 -6.87 -2.79
C THR A 14 9.07 -8.09 -3.08
N SER A 15 7.73 -7.98 -3.01
CA SER A 15 6.79 -9.09 -3.28
C SER A 15 5.37 -8.62 -3.54
N GLY A 16 4.53 -9.54 -3.98
CA GLY A 16 3.08 -9.37 -4.08
C GLY A 16 2.68 -8.12 -4.86
N ILE A 17 1.69 -7.41 -4.33
CA ILE A 17 1.13 -6.19 -4.94
C ILE A 17 2.20 -5.11 -5.12
N GLY A 18 3.07 -4.91 -4.10
CA GLY A 18 4.12 -3.91 -4.18
C GLY A 18 5.09 -4.16 -5.34
N ARG A 19 5.54 -5.41 -5.52
CA ARG A 19 6.43 -5.78 -6.64
C ARG A 19 5.74 -5.61 -7.99
N ALA A 20 4.49 -6.03 -8.09
CA ALA A 20 3.72 -5.85 -9.32
C ALA A 20 3.53 -4.37 -9.66
N ALA A 21 3.24 -3.52 -8.66
CA ALA A 21 3.14 -2.07 -8.83
C ALA A 21 4.48 -1.47 -9.28
N VAL A 22 5.60 -1.82 -8.64
CA VAL A 22 6.95 -1.36 -9.06
C VAL A 22 7.19 -1.64 -10.54
N LEU A 23 6.98 -2.87 -10.99
CA LEU A 23 7.19 -3.27 -12.38
C LEU A 23 6.20 -2.59 -13.34
N GLY A 24 4.94 -2.46 -12.93
CA GLY A 24 3.91 -1.82 -13.74
C GLY A 24 4.15 -0.33 -13.94
N PHE A 25 4.55 0.39 -12.91
CA PHE A 25 4.91 1.82 -13.02
C PHE A 25 6.17 2.04 -13.84
N ALA A 26 7.21 1.21 -13.66
CA ALA A 26 8.42 1.26 -14.48
C ALA A 26 8.08 1.04 -15.96
N LYS A 27 7.27 0.01 -16.28
CA LYS A 27 6.79 -0.25 -17.65
C LYS A 27 5.96 0.90 -18.22
N ALA A 28 5.23 1.63 -17.39
CA ALA A 28 4.44 2.81 -17.78
C ALA A 28 5.28 4.09 -17.91
N GLY A 29 6.61 4.01 -17.77
CA GLY A 29 7.53 5.12 -17.96
C GLY A 29 7.68 6.05 -16.74
N TRP A 30 7.26 5.63 -15.56
CA TRP A 30 7.51 6.35 -14.32
C TRP A 30 8.93 6.07 -13.81
N ARG A 31 9.53 7.05 -13.17
CA ARG A 31 10.73 6.87 -12.36
C ARG A 31 10.30 6.27 -11.01
N VAL A 32 10.83 5.12 -10.67
CA VAL A 32 10.34 4.33 -9.54
C VAL A 32 11.40 4.21 -8.45
N ALA A 33 11.00 4.52 -7.23
CA ALA A 33 11.73 4.20 -6.02
C ALA A 33 10.96 3.17 -5.19
N THR A 34 11.67 2.24 -4.55
CA THR A 34 11.05 1.27 -3.67
C THR A 34 11.92 0.92 -2.47
N CYS A 35 11.29 0.45 -1.41
CA CYS A 35 11.97 -0.10 -0.25
C CYS A 35 11.31 -1.39 0.24
N GLY A 36 12.05 -2.13 1.03
CA GLY A 36 11.57 -3.34 1.69
C GLY A 36 12.70 -3.97 2.51
N ARG A 37 12.39 -5.00 3.30
CA ARG A 37 13.36 -5.60 4.23
C ARG A 37 14.34 -6.59 3.60
N ARG A 38 14.01 -7.12 2.41
CA ARG A 38 14.77 -8.19 1.76
C ARG A 38 15.75 -7.61 0.73
N ALA A 39 17.03 -7.52 1.11
CA ALA A 39 18.05 -6.92 0.26
C ALA A 39 18.30 -7.70 -1.04
N ASP A 40 18.23 -9.04 -0.99
CA ASP A 40 18.31 -9.92 -2.17
C ASP A 40 17.27 -9.60 -3.21
N ARG A 41 16.00 -9.45 -2.79
CA ARG A 41 14.88 -9.10 -3.67
C ARG A 41 14.96 -7.68 -4.21
N LEU A 42 15.53 -6.76 -3.46
CA LEU A 42 15.77 -5.40 -3.94
C LEU A 42 16.82 -5.36 -5.03
N ALA A 43 17.89 -6.16 -4.91
CA ALA A 43 18.92 -6.28 -5.94
C ALA A 43 18.35 -6.80 -7.28
N GLU A 44 17.41 -7.76 -7.24
CA GLU A 44 16.69 -8.23 -8.42
C GLU A 44 15.91 -7.11 -9.11
N ILE A 45 15.28 -6.22 -8.33
CA ILE A 45 14.42 -5.14 -8.83
C ILE A 45 15.24 -4.02 -9.51
N VAL A 46 16.42 -3.69 -9.02
CA VAL A 46 17.31 -2.69 -9.61
C VAL A 46 17.61 -3.02 -11.08
N GLY A 47 17.83 -4.29 -11.42
CA GLY A 47 18.03 -4.76 -12.79
C GLY A 47 16.83 -4.58 -13.72
N LEU A 48 15.65 -4.19 -13.19
CA LEU A 48 14.39 -4.05 -13.94
C LEU A 48 13.97 -2.59 -14.16
N GLY A 49 14.92 -1.64 -14.07
CA GLY A 49 14.68 -0.22 -14.36
C GLY A 49 14.17 0.60 -13.17
N VAL A 50 14.39 0.12 -11.95
CA VAL A 50 14.09 0.86 -10.72
C VAL A 50 15.34 1.64 -10.29
N GLU A 51 15.19 2.96 -10.11
CA GLU A 51 16.33 3.85 -9.86
C GLU A 51 16.76 3.91 -8.39
N VAL A 52 15.83 3.70 -7.46
CA VAL A 52 16.12 3.64 -6.03
C VAL A 52 15.47 2.39 -5.46
N ALA A 53 16.28 1.47 -4.95
CA ALA A 53 15.80 0.29 -4.23
C ALA A 53 16.70 0.06 -3.00
N MET A 54 16.16 0.25 -1.80
CA MET A 54 16.95 0.17 -0.59
C MET A 54 16.26 -0.60 0.54
N PRO A 55 17.05 -1.26 1.40
CA PRO A 55 16.50 -1.88 2.61
C PRO A 55 15.90 -0.82 3.53
N ALA A 56 14.67 -1.06 3.99
CA ALA A 56 14.02 -0.27 5.03
C ALA A 56 12.90 -1.07 5.69
N ASP A 57 12.76 -0.94 6.99
CA ASP A 57 11.60 -1.37 7.76
C ASP A 57 10.69 -0.17 8.00
N VAL A 58 9.48 -0.19 7.46
CA VAL A 58 8.54 0.93 7.62
C VAL A 58 8.12 1.16 9.07
N SER A 59 8.26 0.18 9.95
CA SER A 59 8.01 0.34 11.39
C SER A 59 9.11 1.13 12.10
N ASN A 60 10.25 1.37 11.44
CA ASN A 60 11.33 2.22 11.94
C ASN A 60 11.27 3.59 11.25
N PRO A 61 10.95 4.68 11.96
CA PRO A 61 10.83 6.01 11.36
C PRO A 61 12.15 6.51 10.75
N ALA A 62 13.32 6.11 11.28
CA ALA A 62 14.62 6.52 10.74
C ALA A 62 14.88 5.88 9.36
N ASP A 63 14.48 4.62 9.17
CA ASP A 63 14.59 3.95 7.87
C ASP A 63 13.68 4.63 6.82
N VAL A 64 12.48 5.03 7.24
CA VAL A 64 11.55 5.75 6.36
C VAL A 64 12.11 7.11 5.96
N GLU A 65 12.65 7.87 6.91
CA GLU A 65 13.30 9.16 6.64
C GLU A 65 14.49 8.99 5.68
N ALA A 66 15.35 8.00 5.89
CA ALA A 66 16.47 7.69 5.01
C ALA A 66 16.01 7.33 3.60
N PHE A 67 14.94 6.53 3.47
CA PHE A 67 14.36 6.18 2.17
C PHE A 67 13.87 7.42 1.42
N PHE A 68 13.08 8.29 2.06
CA PHE A 68 12.60 9.52 1.42
C PHE A 68 13.75 10.49 1.09
N GLY A 69 14.80 10.56 1.92
CA GLY A 69 16.02 11.29 1.63
C GLY A 69 16.70 10.81 0.34
N ALA A 70 16.84 9.49 0.17
CA ALA A 70 17.41 8.89 -1.04
C ALA A 70 16.53 9.16 -2.28
N VAL A 71 15.21 9.05 -2.15
CA VAL A 71 14.26 9.34 -3.24
C VAL A 71 14.37 10.80 -3.69
N LEU A 72 14.36 11.74 -2.74
CA LEU A 72 14.49 13.17 -3.05
C LEU A 72 15.87 13.52 -3.62
N GLY A 73 16.93 12.89 -3.12
CA GLY A 73 18.28 13.06 -3.66
C GLY A 73 18.40 12.61 -5.12
N GLN A 74 17.74 11.51 -5.48
CA GLN A 74 17.77 10.96 -6.84
C GLN A 74 16.80 11.64 -7.80
N PHE A 75 15.59 12.00 -7.34
CA PHE A 75 14.51 12.47 -8.21
C PHE A 75 14.29 14.00 -8.13
N GLY A 76 14.69 14.63 -7.04
CA GLY A 76 14.40 16.03 -6.74
C GLY A 76 12.95 16.31 -6.33
N ARG A 77 12.01 15.40 -6.63
CA ARG A 77 10.59 15.51 -6.30
C ARG A 77 9.91 14.14 -6.22
N ILE A 78 8.71 14.10 -5.66
CA ILE A 78 7.85 12.93 -5.59
C ILE A 78 6.45 13.31 -6.05
N ASP A 79 5.99 12.73 -7.18
CA ASP A 79 4.64 13.00 -7.71
C ASP A 79 3.59 12.10 -7.08
N ALA A 80 3.95 10.85 -6.78
CA ALA A 80 3.06 9.89 -6.13
C ALA A 80 3.79 9.02 -5.09
N VAL A 81 3.05 8.58 -4.09
CA VAL A 81 3.48 7.55 -3.14
C VAL A 81 2.41 6.46 -3.08
N PHE A 82 2.81 5.21 -3.28
CA PHE A 82 1.99 4.06 -2.94
C PHE A 82 2.46 3.49 -1.60
N ASN A 83 1.73 3.82 -0.55
CA ASN A 83 1.97 3.42 0.82
C ASN A 83 1.42 2.00 1.03
N ASN A 84 2.20 1.01 0.61
CA ASN A 84 1.76 -0.36 0.44
C ASN A 84 2.30 -1.35 1.46
N ALA A 85 3.48 -1.09 2.04
CA ALA A 85 4.08 -2.02 2.99
C ALA A 85 3.09 -2.43 4.08
N GLY A 86 2.99 -3.74 4.31
CA GLY A 86 2.06 -4.29 5.28
C GLY A 86 2.37 -5.74 5.61
N ALA A 87 1.81 -6.21 6.70
CA ALA A 87 1.91 -7.57 7.18
C ALA A 87 0.53 -8.19 7.35
N PHE A 88 0.49 -9.50 7.37
CA PHE A 88 -0.67 -10.33 7.70
C PHE A 88 -0.27 -11.34 8.78
N ALA A 89 -1.15 -11.68 9.67
CA ALA A 89 -0.93 -12.68 10.70
C ALA A 89 -1.86 -13.89 10.47
N GLN A 90 -1.44 -15.03 10.99
CA GLN A 90 -2.30 -16.23 11.00
C GLN A 90 -3.59 -15.92 11.76
N ALA A 91 -4.71 -16.43 11.26
CA ALA A 91 -6.01 -16.31 11.90
C ALA A 91 -5.96 -16.92 13.32
N THR A 92 -6.40 -16.13 14.30
CA THR A 92 -6.38 -16.50 15.72
C THR A 92 -7.63 -15.97 16.40
N THR A 93 -8.29 -16.77 17.20
CA THR A 93 -9.44 -16.35 18.01
C THR A 93 -9.09 -15.13 18.85
N PHE A 94 -10.03 -14.21 18.99
CA PHE A 94 -9.75 -12.90 19.62
C PHE A 94 -9.10 -13.02 21.01
N GLY A 95 -9.60 -13.93 21.88
CA GLY A 95 -9.06 -14.15 23.22
C GLY A 95 -7.66 -14.76 23.25
N ASP A 96 -7.27 -15.48 22.18
CA ASP A 96 -5.99 -16.19 22.06
C ASP A 96 -4.94 -15.40 21.25
N LEU A 97 -5.30 -14.21 20.75
CA LEU A 97 -4.39 -13.39 19.95
C LEU A 97 -3.23 -12.89 20.81
N PRO A 98 -1.97 -13.31 20.52
CA PRO A 98 -0.82 -12.86 21.30
C PRO A 98 -0.65 -11.34 21.22
N VAL A 99 -0.37 -10.68 22.34
CA VAL A 99 -0.16 -9.23 22.40
C VAL A 99 0.96 -8.79 21.46
N GLU A 100 2.01 -9.59 21.33
CA GLU A 100 3.12 -9.28 20.42
C GLU A 100 2.71 -9.34 18.93
N THR A 101 1.81 -10.26 18.56
CA THR A 101 1.24 -10.30 17.22
C THR A 101 0.40 -9.05 16.94
N TRP A 102 -0.41 -8.62 17.91
CA TRP A 102 -1.15 -7.37 17.85
C TRP A 102 -0.21 -6.18 17.63
N ARG A 103 0.79 -6.01 18.52
CA ARG A 103 1.76 -4.90 18.47
C ARG A 103 2.46 -4.84 17.12
N LYS A 104 3.03 -5.96 16.67
CA LYS A 104 3.71 -6.05 15.38
C LYS A 104 2.81 -5.67 14.21
N MET A 105 1.53 -6.08 14.24
CA MET A 105 0.57 -5.73 13.18
C MET A 105 0.29 -4.23 13.17
N ILE A 106 0.09 -3.61 14.33
CA ILE A 106 -0.11 -2.17 14.44
C ILE A 106 1.15 -1.40 14.04
N ASP A 107 2.32 -1.86 14.45
CA ASP A 107 3.59 -1.19 14.12
C ASP A 107 3.86 -1.16 12.61
N VAL A 108 3.61 -2.26 11.91
CA VAL A 108 3.84 -2.30 10.46
C VAL A 108 2.69 -1.63 9.69
N ASN A 109 1.43 -2.03 9.97
CA ASN A 109 0.30 -1.66 9.12
C ASN A 109 -0.27 -0.26 9.41
N LEU A 110 -0.09 0.26 10.64
CA LEU A 110 -0.61 1.56 11.03
C LEU A 110 0.52 2.57 11.29
N ASN A 111 1.42 2.29 12.23
CA ASN A 111 2.51 3.21 12.56
C ASN A 111 3.43 3.40 11.35
N GLY A 112 3.81 2.30 10.66
CA GLY A 112 4.60 2.36 9.43
C GLY A 112 3.90 3.13 8.31
N ALA A 113 2.61 2.90 8.13
CA ALA A 113 1.85 3.66 7.13
C ALA A 113 1.77 5.15 7.48
N PHE A 114 1.66 5.50 8.76
CA PHE A 114 1.73 6.89 9.23
C PHE A 114 3.11 7.51 8.96
N TYR A 115 4.21 6.83 9.27
CA TYR A 115 5.55 7.36 9.04
C TYR A 115 5.79 7.62 7.56
N VAL A 116 5.43 6.68 6.68
CA VAL A 116 5.53 6.82 5.22
C VAL A 116 4.69 8.00 4.73
N ALA A 117 3.44 8.10 5.15
CA ALA A 117 2.55 9.18 4.74
C ALA A 117 3.03 10.55 5.23
N ARG A 118 3.59 10.61 6.46
CA ARG A 118 4.16 11.84 7.03
C ARG A 118 5.35 12.34 6.23
N GLU A 119 6.30 11.48 5.89
CA GLU A 119 7.47 11.88 5.10
C GLU A 119 7.08 12.25 3.66
N ALA A 120 6.15 11.49 3.05
CA ALA A 120 5.57 11.86 1.75
C ALA A 120 4.93 13.26 1.79
N PHE A 121 4.11 13.51 2.79
CA PHE A 121 3.42 14.80 2.97
C PHE A 121 4.42 15.95 3.14
N ARG A 122 5.46 15.77 3.96
CA ARG A 122 6.54 16.77 4.17
C ARG A 122 7.26 17.08 2.87
N ALA A 123 7.65 16.05 2.11
CA ALA A 123 8.30 16.20 0.83
C ALA A 123 7.42 16.97 -0.17
N MET A 124 6.16 16.51 -0.36
CA MET A 124 5.21 17.12 -1.30
C MET A 124 4.82 18.55 -0.94
N ARG A 125 4.82 18.89 0.35
CA ARG A 125 4.58 20.25 0.82
C ARG A 125 5.76 21.18 0.56
N ALA A 126 7.00 20.66 0.64
CA ALA A 126 8.22 21.46 0.51
C ALA A 126 8.71 21.63 -0.94
N GLN A 127 8.34 20.71 -1.85
CA GLN A 127 8.83 20.72 -3.23
C GLN A 127 8.20 21.82 -4.10
N ALA A 128 8.85 22.15 -5.22
CA ALA A 128 8.35 23.09 -6.22
C ALA A 128 8.24 22.39 -7.60
N PRO A 129 7.06 22.43 -8.28
CA PRO A 129 5.77 22.91 -7.76
C PRO A 129 5.28 22.07 -6.58
N GLN A 130 4.58 22.73 -5.64
CA GLN A 130 4.03 22.10 -4.46
C GLN A 130 2.91 21.12 -4.83
N GLY A 131 2.80 20.02 -4.09
CA GLY A 131 1.74 19.05 -4.25
C GLY A 131 2.23 17.67 -4.66
N GLY A 132 1.31 16.72 -4.70
CA GLY A 132 1.55 15.31 -5.02
C GLY A 132 0.37 14.43 -4.58
N ARG A 133 0.53 13.12 -4.71
CA ARG A 133 -0.53 12.16 -4.40
C ARG A 133 -0.05 11.03 -3.48
N ILE A 134 -0.79 10.78 -2.41
CA ILE A 134 -0.58 9.63 -1.51
C ILE A 134 -1.70 8.64 -1.74
N ILE A 135 -1.37 7.39 -2.05
CA ILE A 135 -2.32 6.28 -2.20
C ILE A 135 -2.04 5.28 -1.08
N ASN A 136 -2.94 5.14 -0.14
CA ASN A 136 -2.81 4.16 0.93
C ASN A 136 -3.37 2.81 0.49
N ASN A 137 -2.64 1.73 0.79
CA ASN A 137 -3.12 0.37 0.59
C ASN A 137 -4.05 -0.02 1.74
N GLY A 138 -5.34 0.08 1.48
CA GLY A 138 -6.41 -0.39 2.34
C GLY A 138 -6.65 -1.89 2.24
N SER A 139 -7.88 -2.28 2.43
CA SER A 139 -8.39 -3.64 2.26
C SER A 139 -9.91 -3.62 2.37
N ILE A 140 -10.59 -4.57 1.76
CA ILE A 140 -12.00 -4.84 2.05
C ILE A 140 -12.22 -5.13 3.56
N SER A 141 -11.18 -5.58 4.28
CA SER A 141 -11.19 -5.72 5.74
C SER A 141 -11.26 -4.39 6.51
N ALA A 142 -11.17 -3.24 5.81
CA ALA A 142 -11.47 -1.93 6.38
C ALA A 142 -12.98 -1.70 6.60
N TYR A 143 -13.83 -2.59 6.09
CA TYR A 143 -15.29 -2.52 6.19
C TYR A 143 -15.90 -3.79 6.78
N VAL A 144 -15.45 -4.96 6.32
CA VAL A 144 -16.01 -6.25 6.70
C VAL A 144 -14.90 -7.14 7.28
N PRO A 145 -14.96 -7.49 8.58
CA PRO A 145 -13.95 -8.32 9.22
C PRO A 145 -14.02 -9.77 8.74
N ARG A 146 -12.92 -10.49 8.94
CA ARG A 146 -12.88 -11.96 8.82
C ARG A 146 -12.64 -12.59 10.18
N PRO A 147 -13.14 -13.80 10.41
CA PRO A 147 -12.82 -14.53 11.62
C PRO A 147 -11.31 -14.62 11.86
N GLY A 148 -10.88 -14.41 13.09
CA GLY A 148 -9.47 -14.50 13.48
C GLY A 148 -8.55 -13.40 12.99
N ALA A 149 -9.07 -12.32 12.38
CA ALA A 149 -8.25 -11.25 11.78
C ALA A 149 -8.29 -9.93 12.56
N ALA A 150 -8.48 -9.95 13.87
CA ALA A 150 -8.74 -8.75 14.68
C ALA A 150 -7.68 -7.65 14.51
N SER A 151 -6.39 -7.98 14.62
CA SER A 151 -5.30 -7.00 14.50
C SER A 151 -5.20 -6.40 13.09
N TYR A 152 -5.37 -7.23 12.06
CA TYR A 152 -5.38 -6.78 10.67
C TYR A 152 -6.60 -5.88 10.40
N THR A 153 -7.79 -6.33 10.78
CA THR A 153 -9.04 -5.58 10.63
C THR A 153 -8.95 -4.21 11.30
N ALA A 154 -8.50 -4.16 12.56
CA ALA A 154 -8.33 -2.90 13.28
C ALA A 154 -7.35 -1.95 12.56
N SER A 155 -6.20 -2.47 12.12
CA SER A 155 -5.22 -1.67 11.39
C SER A 155 -5.80 -1.10 10.10
N LYS A 156 -6.56 -1.89 9.31
CA LYS A 156 -7.13 -1.44 8.03
C LYS A 156 -8.31 -0.47 8.20
N HIS A 157 -9.09 -0.58 9.26
CA HIS A 157 -10.08 0.46 9.64
C HIS A 157 -9.37 1.78 9.98
N ALA A 158 -8.26 1.71 10.73
CA ALA A 158 -7.48 2.90 11.10
C ALA A 158 -6.87 3.61 9.86
N ILE A 159 -6.42 2.86 8.85
CA ILE A 159 -5.95 3.43 7.56
C ILE A 159 -7.04 4.27 6.90
N THR A 160 -8.30 3.87 6.98
CA THR A 160 -9.41 4.68 6.44
C THR A 160 -9.52 6.04 7.13
N GLY A 161 -9.36 6.08 8.46
CA GLY A 161 -9.31 7.33 9.22
C GLY A 161 -8.09 8.18 8.84
N LEU A 162 -6.92 7.56 8.77
CA LEU A 162 -5.67 8.23 8.35
C LEU A 162 -5.79 8.84 6.96
N THR A 163 -6.34 8.10 5.99
CA THR A 163 -6.57 8.58 4.62
C THR A 163 -7.44 9.83 4.58
N LYS A 164 -8.54 9.85 5.36
CA LYS A 164 -9.44 11.00 5.44
C LYS A 164 -8.75 12.23 6.05
N ALA A 165 -7.96 12.03 7.12
CA ALA A 165 -7.20 13.10 7.76
C ALA A 165 -6.17 13.71 6.81
N ILE A 166 -5.36 12.88 6.15
CA ILE A 166 -4.36 13.35 5.18
C ILE A 166 -5.04 14.09 4.01
N SER A 167 -6.17 13.58 3.51
CA SER A 167 -6.93 14.22 2.42
C SER A 167 -7.44 15.60 2.82
N LEU A 168 -7.86 15.78 4.07
CA LEU A 168 -8.31 17.07 4.58
C LEU A 168 -7.15 18.06 4.71
N ASP A 169 -6.09 17.66 5.40
CA ASP A 169 -4.92 18.52 5.68
C ASP A 169 -4.14 18.84 4.39
N GLY A 170 -4.16 17.95 3.41
CA GLY A 170 -3.46 18.10 2.14
C GLY A 170 -4.00 19.19 1.22
N ARG A 171 -5.26 19.60 1.40
CA ARG A 171 -5.95 20.57 0.51
C ARG A 171 -5.18 21.89 0.36
N ALA A 172 -4.67 22.44 1.46
CA ALA A 172 -3.92 23.69 1.48
C ALA A 172 -2.56 23.61 0.74
N PHE A 173 -2.10 22.39 0.45
CA PHE A 173 -0.77 22.12 -0.13
C PHE A 173 -0.85 21.40 -1.48
N ASN A 174 -2.02 21.32 -2.10
CA ASN A 174 -2.24 20.59 -3.34
C ASN A 174 -1.81 19.11 -3.25
N ILE A 175 -2.00 18.50 -2.07
CA ILE A 175 -1.70 17.09 -1.81
C ILE A 175 -3.02 16.31 -1.79
N ALA A 176 -3.18 15.41 -2.77
CA ALA A 176 -4.30 14.49 -2.82
C ALA A 176 -3.98 13.22 -2.02
N CYS A 177 -4.95 12.71 -1.27
CA CYS A 177 -4.83 11.40 -0.63
C CYS A 177 -6.04 10.55 -0.92
N GLY A 178 -5.81 9.31 -1.32
CA GLY A 178 -6.84 8.31 -1.56
C GLY A 178 -6.44 6.94 -1.02
N GLN A 179 -7.38 6.01 -1.04
CA GLN A 179 -7.20 4.64 -0.57
C GLN A 179 -7.68 3.67 -1.63
N ILE A 180 -6.90 2.61 -1.86
CA ILE A 180 -7.33 1.46 -2.64
C ILE A 180 -7.59 0.28 -1.72
N ASP A 181 -8.82 -0.23 -1.71
CA ASP A 181 -9.25 -1.37 -0.91
C ASP A 181 -9.24 -2.62 -1.77
N ILE A 182 -8.30 -3.52 -1.46
CA ILE A 182 -8.00 -4.66 -2.31
C ILE A 182 -8.56 -5.93 -1.65
N GLY A 183 -9.28 -6.72 -2.45
CA GLY A 183 -9.71 -8.05 -2.09
C GLY A 183 -8.60 -9.11 -2.27
N ASN A 184 -8.99 -10.39 -2.35
CA ASN A 184 -8.04 -11.49 -2.52
C ASN A 184 -7.36 -11.43 -3.89
N THR A 185 -6.15 -10.92 -3.92
CA THR A 185 -5.32 -10.84 -5.13
C THR A 185 -4.40 -12.06 -5.18
N ALA A 186 -4.27 -12.69 -6.34
CA ALA A 186 -3.36 -13.82 -6.53
C ALA A 186 -1.91 -13.37 -6.36
N THR A 187 -1.32 -13.66 -5.20
CA THR A 187 0.07 -13.36 -4.82
C THR A 187 0.60 -14.51 -3.96
N ASP A 188 1.91 -14.57 -3.76
CA ASP A 188 2.51 -15.58 -2.87
C ASP A 188 1.92 -15.51 -1.44
N MET A 189 1.58 -14.30 -0.97
CA MET A 189 0.98 -14.06 0.34
C MET A 189 -0.43 -14.65 0.46
N THR A 190 -1.19 -14.69 -0.63
CA THR A 190 -2.57 -15.17 -0.68
C THR A 190 -2.69 -16.60 -1.21
N SER A 191 -1.58 -17.23 -1.61
CA SER A 191 -1.58 -18.61 -2.10
C SER A 191 -2.16 -19.61 -1.10
N ALA A 192 -1.92 -19.41 0.20
CA ALA A 192 -2.53 -20.19 1.26
C ALA A 192 -4.07 -20.01 1.36
N MET A 193 -4.63 -18.89 0.88
CA MET A 193 -6.08 -18.67 0.90
C MET A 193 -6.82 -19.46 -0.18
N SER A 194 -6.12 -19.90 -1.23
CA SER A 194 -6.70 -20.78 -2.25
C SER A 194 -7.02 -22.17 -1.71
N SER A 195 -6.36 -22.61 -0.62
CA SER A 195 -6.65 -23.87 0.06
C SER A 195 -7.82 -23.79 1.06
N GLY A 196 -8.28 -22.59 1.40
CA GLY A 196 -9.45 -22.33 2.24
C GLY A 196 -9.25 -21.20 3.22
N SER A 197 -10.31 -20.41 3.41
CA SER A 197 -10.40 -19.36 4.42
C SER A 197 -11.55 -19.68 5.38
N LEU A 198 -11.33 -19.42 6.67
CA LEU A 198 -12.36 -19.58 7.69
C LEU A 198 -13.52 -18.61 7.41
N GLN A 199 -14.73 -19.13 7.32
CA GLN A 199 -15.95 -18.37 7.11
C GLN A 199 -16.64 -18.05 8.45
N ALA A 200 -17.61 -17.12 8.41
CA ALA A 200 -18.36 -16.72 9.59
C ALA A 200 -19.17 -17.86 10.23
N ASP A 201 -19.57 -18.85 9.43
CA ASP A 201 -20.28 -20.07 9.87
C ASP A 201 -19.34 -21.16 10.42
N GLY A 202 -18.04 -20.89 10.53
CA GLY A 202 -17.01 -21.84 10.98
C GLY A 202 -16.53 -22.81 9.89
N SER A 203 -17.11 -22.77 8.69
CA SER A 203 -16.66 -23.63 7.58
C SER A 203 -15.37 -23.12 6.94
N MET A 204 -14.62 -24.01 6.30
CA MET A 204 -13.47 -23.66 5.47
C MET A 204 -13.88 -23.66 4.00
N LYS A 205 -13.72 -22.51 3.31
CA LYS A 205 -14.05 -22.39 1.88
C LYS A 205 -12.94 -21.69 1.13
N ALA A 206 -12.62 -22.19 -0.06
CA ALA A 206 -11.75 -21.48 -0.99
C ALA A 206 -12.45 -20.19 -1.41
N GLU A 207 -11.72 -19.07 -1.39
CA GLU A 207 -12.25 -17.80 -1.85
C GLU A 207 -11.66 -17.41 -3.20
N PRO A 208 -12.48 -16.82 -4.08
CA PRO A 208 -12.01 -16.33 -5.38
C PRO A 208 -10.85 -15.34 -5.24
N THR A 209 -9.89 -15.45 -6.14
CA THR A 209 -8.80 -14.50 -6.31
C THR A 209 -8.87 -13.87 -7.70
N PHE A 210 -8.16 -12.76 -7.90
CA PHE A 210 -8.05 -12.11 -9.20
C PHE A 210 -6.61 -11.71 -9.50
N ASN A 211 -6.33 -11.43 -10.78
CA ASN A 211 -4.99 -11.11 -11.23
C ASN A 211 -4.52 -9.77 -10.66
N VAL A 212 -3.31 -9.73 -10.12
CA VAL A 212 -2.67 -8.54 -9.55
C VAL A 212 -2.55 -7.38 -10.55
N GLN A 213 -2.55 -7.67 -11.87
CA GLN A 213 -2.49 -6.64 -12.89
C GLN A 213 -3.66 -5.64 -12.79
N HIS A 214 -4.86 -6.08 -12.40
CA HIS A 214 -5.99 -5.18 -12.21
C HIS A 214 -5.79 -4.18 -11.06
N VAL A 215 -5.00 -4.56 -10.04
CA VAL A 215 -4.58 -3.61 -9.00
C VAL A 215 -3.60 -2.59 -9.56
N VAL A 216 -2.64 -3.04 -10.38
CA VAL A 216 -1.67 -2.16 -11.03
C VAL A 216 -2.37 -1.14 -11.94
N ASP A 217 -3.34 -1.58 -12.75
CA ASP A 217 -4.11 -0.71 -13.66
C ASP A 217 -4.90 0.35 -12.85
N ALA A 218 -5.52 -0.06 -11.75
CA ALA A 218 -6.21 0.85 -10.84
C ALA A 218 -5.26 1.89 -10.21
N LEU A 219 -4.06 1.46 -9.77
CA LEU A 219 -3.05 2.34 -9.21
C LEU A 219 -2.52 3.34 -10.24
N LEU A 220 -2.27 2.90 -11.47
CA LEU A 220 -1.86 3.78 -12.59
C LEU A 220 -2.92 4.82 -12.88
N TYR A 221 -4.21 4.43 -12.88
CA TYR A 221 -5.32 5.37 -13.03
C TYR A 221 -5.34 6.39 -11.88
N MET A 222 -5.30 5.94 -10.62
CA MET A 222 -5.31 6.83 -9.47
C MET A 222 -4.12 7.80 -9.48
N ALA A 223 -2.90 7.30 -9.73
CA ALA A 223 -1.68 8.10 -9.74
C ALA A 223 -1.58 9.04 -10.96
N GLY A 224 -2.21 8.67 -12.06
CA GLY A 224 -2.18 9.42 -13.32
C GLY A 224 -3.06 10.66 -13.35
N LEU A 225 -4.09 10.74 -12.50
CA LEU A 225 -5.02 11.86 -12.45
C LEU A 225 -4.31 13.19 -12.15
N PRO A 226 -4.80 14.31 -12.69
CA PRO A 226 -4.37 15.64 -12.27
C PRO A 226 -4.72 15.87 -10.79
N LEU A 227 -4.00 16.75 -10.10
CA LEU A 227 -4.17 16.94 -8.65
C LEU A 227 -5.50 17.61 -8.27
N GLU A 228 -6.21 18.21 -9.22
CA GLU A 228 -7.56 18.74 -9.04
C GLU A 228 -8.62 17.65 -8.87
N ALA A 229 -8.31 16.42 -9.29
CA ALA A 229 -9.19 15.25 -9.18
C ALA A 229 -8.57 14.18 -8.28
N ASN A 230 -9.36 13.58 -7.40
CA ASN A 230 -8.92 12.53 -6.50
C ASN A 230 -9.90 11.35 -6.46
N VAL A 231 -9.37 10.14 -6.57
CA VAL A 231 -10.10 8.93 -6.18
C VAL A 231 -9.93 8.78 -4.68
N GLN A 232 -10.94 9.16 -3.91
CA GLN A 232 -10.88 9.12 -2.45
C GLN A 232 -10.85 7.69 -1.91
N PHE A 233 -11.72 6.81 -2.47
CA PHE A 233 -11.76 5.37 -2.17
C PHE A 233 -12.05 4.60 -3.44
N MET A 234 -11.32 3.49 -3.63
CA MET A 234 -11.54 2.54 -4.73
C MET A 234 -11.46 1.12 -4.19
N THR A 235 -12.46 0.30 -4.49
CA THR A 235 -12.44 -1.13 -4.14
C THR A 235 -12.22 -1.98 -5.38
N VAL A 236 -11.23 -2.87 -5.34
CA VAL A 236 -10.90 -3.83 -6.41
C VAL A 236 -10.89 -5.23 -5.82
N MET A 237 -11.77 -6.11 -6.32
CA MET A 237 -11.90 -7.48 -5.80
C MET A 237 -12.38 -8.43 -6.89
N ALA A 238 -12.27 -9.74 -6.66
CA ALA A 238 -12.86 -10.74 -7.57
C ALA A 238 -14.39 -10.58 -7.61
N THR A 239 -14.98 -10.64 -8.81
CA THR A 239 -16.43 -10.45 -9.01
C THR A 239 -17.27 -11.43 -8.18
N THR A 240 -16.80 -12.65 -8.02
CA THR A 240 -17.48 -13.71 -7.28
C THR A 240 -17.10 -13.77 -5.79
N MET A 241 -16.34 -12.79 -5.30
CA MET A 241 -15.94 -12.76 -3.89
C MET A 241 -17.17 -12.54 -2.99
N PRO A 242 -17.34 -13.36 -1.94
CA PRO A 242 -18.46 -13.23 -1.01
C PRO A 242 -18.23 -12.01 -0.07
N TYR A 243 -18.41 -10.81 -0.60
CA TYR A 243 -18.26 -9.54 0.10
C TYR A 243 -19.60 -8.82 0.21
N ILE A 244 -20.29 -8.61 -0.92
CA ILE A 244 -21.68 -8.14 -0.96
C ILE A 244 -22.59 -9.35 -0.77
N GLY A 245 -23.62 -9.22 0.06
CA GLY A 245 -24.57 -10.31 0.35
C GLY A 245 -24.08 -11.26 1.46
N ARG A 246 -23.02 -10.94 2.19
CA ARG A 246 -22.76 -11.51 3.51
C ARG A 246 -23.74 -10.86 4.50
N GLY A 247 -24.90 -11.44 4.60
CA GLY A 247 -25.89 -11.11 5.61
C GLY A 247 -25.73 -11.93 6.85
#